data_6fbae7ba7b38d0bdc666d66b52333560
#
_entry.id   6fbae7ba7b38d0bdc666d66b52333560
#
_cell.length_a   1.000
_cell.length_b   1.000
_cell.length_c   1.000
_cell.angle_alpha   90.00
_cell.angle_beta   90.00
_cell.angle_gamma   90.00
#
_symmetry.space_group_name_H-M   'P 1'
#
loop_
_entity.id
_entity.type
_entity.pdbx_description
1 polymer ?
#
loop_
_entity_poly.entity_id
_entity_poly.type
_entity_poly.pdbx_seq_one_letter_code
_entity_poly.pdbx_strand_id
1 'polypeptide(L)'
;MALTDRQKENILTNLRNKIKANCPMCGSTNWNLHDEIVGAMAASPQGGIGIGGPYVPMVQVICTNCGFVSHHAAGVLGIDLN
;
A
#
# COMPACT_ATOMS: atom_id res chain seq x y z
N MET A 1 10.77 -5.10 -2.35
CA MET A 1 11.42 -4.09 -3.20
C MET A 1 11.29 -2.73 -2.53
N ALA A 2 12.41 -2.08 -2.29
CA ALA A 2 12.41 -0.78 -1.64
C ALA A 2 12.02 0.33 -2.64
N LEU A 3 11.22 1.29 -2.17
CA LEU A 3 10.79 2.42 -2.99
C LEU A 3 11.89 3.49 -3.02
N THR A 4 12.10 4.07 -4.20
CA THR A 4 12.96 5.25 -4.31
C THR A 4 12.22 6.48 -3.79
N ASP A 5 12.97 7.56 -3.50
CA ASP A 5 12.36 8.80 -3.04
C ASP A 5 11.35 9.35 -4.06
N ARG A 6 11.67 9.23 -5.35
CA ARG A 6 10.78 9.66 -6.42
C ARG A 6 9.48 8.84 -6.44
N GLN A 7 9.59 7.54 -6.26
CA GLN A 7 8.41 6.67 -6.19
C GLN A 7 7.54 7.03 -5.00
N LYS A 8 8.15 7.27 -3.83
CA LYS A 8 7.42 7.69 -2.63
C LYS A 8 6.68 9.00 -2.85
N GLU A 9 7.30 9.98 -3.48
CA GLU A 9 6.65 11.26 -3.79
C GLU A 9 5.45 11.07 -4.71
N ASN A 10 5.60 10.26 -5.75
CA ASN A 10 4.49 9.96 -6.66
C ASN A 10 3.33 9.28 -5.94
N ILE A 11 3.63 8.32 -5.09
CA ILE A 11 2.63 7.61 -4.29
C ILE A 11 1.89 8.58 -3.38
N LEU A 12 2.62 9.42 -2.65
CA LEU A 12 2.02 10.38 -1.72
C LEU A 12 1.14 11.39 -2.45
N THR A 13 1.58 11.87 -3.62
CA THR A 13 0.79 12.79 -4.43
C THR A 13 -0.51 12.14 -4.88
N ASN A 14 -0.44 10.91 -5.39
CA ASN A 14 -1.63 10.18 -5.83
C ASN A 14 -2.58 9.89 -4.68
N LEU A 15 -2.07 9.51 -3.52
CA LEU A 15 -2.88 9.25 -2.35
C LEU A 15 -3.59 10.51 -1.86
N ARG A 16 -2.88 11.64 -1.81
CA ARG A 16 -3.48 12.91 -1.41
C ARG A 16 -4.59 13.35 -2.34
N ASN A 17 -4.46 13.08 -3.64
CA ASN A 17 -5.47 13.44 -4.62
C ASN A 17 -6.69 12.53 -4.57
N LYS A 18 -6.53 11.25 -4.25
CA LYS A 18 -7.59 10.25 -4.33
C LYS A 18 -8.24 9.93 -2.99
N ILE A 19 -7.51 10.09 -1.89
CA ILE A 19 -8.00 9.74 -0.56
C ILE A 19 -8.18 11.01 0.26
N LYS A 20 -9.41 11.27 0.66
CA LYS A 20 -9.79 12.45 1.43
C LYS A 20 -10.16 12.14 2.87
N ALA A 21 -10.07 10.86 3.26
CA ALA A 21 -10.54 10.40 4.56
C ALA A 21 -9.42 10.42 5.60
N ASN A 22 -9.80 10.70 6.84
CA ASN A 22 -8.93 10.52 8.00
C ASN A 22 -8.86 9.03 8.36
N CYS A 23 -8.00 8.68 9.31
CA CYS A 23 -7.93 7.30 9.80
C CYS A 23 -9.30 6.86 10.33
N PRO A 24 -9.86 5.75 9.81
CA PRO A 24 -11.20 5.31 10.25
C PRO A 24 -11.24 4.80 11.68
N MET A 25 -10.09 4.51 12.26
CA MET A 25 -10.02 3.94 13.61
C MET A 25 -9.83 5.01 14.69
N CYS A 26 -9.09 6.06 14.42
CA CYS A 26 -8.80 7.08 15.45
C CYS A 26 -9.02 8.53 14.98
N GLY A 27 -9.30 8.73 13.70
CA GLY A 27 -9.55 10.07 13.14
C GLY A 27 -8.31 10.91 12.86
N SER A 28 -7.11 10.37 13.08
CA SER A 28 -5.86 11.08 12.82
C SER A 28 -5.65 11.33 11.33
N THR A 29 -4.95 12.41 11.00
CA THR A 29 -4.55 12.73 9.63
C THR A 29 -3.08 12.42 9.36
N ASN A 30 -2.37 11.86 10.34
CA ASN A 30 -0.95 11.60 10.24
C ASN A 30 -0.69 10.17 9.74
N TRP A 31 -0.16 10.06 8.54
CA TRP A 31 0.11 8.79 7.88
C TRP A 31 1.59 8.66 7.54
N ASN A 32 2.09 7.44 7.59
CA ASN A 32 3.44 7.10 7.17
C ASN A 32 3.40 6.06 6.07
N LEU A 33 4.09 6.33 4.97
CA LEU A 33 4.18 5.38 3.85
C LEU A 33 5.30 4.39 4.14
N HIS A 34 4.98 3.08 4.06
CA HIS A 34 5.99 2.04 4.20
C HIS A 34 6.97 2.09 3.02
N ASP A 35 8.24 1.82 3.29
CA ASP A 35 9.32 1.99 2.32
C ASP A 35 9.36 0.93 1.21
N GLU A 36 8.60 -0.13 1.36
CA GLU A 36 8.63 -1.24 0.40
C GLU A 36 7.24 -1.54 -0.14
N ILE A 37 7.21 -2.05 -1.38
CA ILE A 37 5.99 -2.61 -1.95
C ILE A 37 5.74 -3.97 -1.30
N VAL A 38 4.50 -4.18 -0.86
CA VAL A 38 4.06 -5.47 -0.34
C VAL A 38 3.16 -6.14 -1.37
N GLY A 39 3.02 -7.46 -1.26
CA GLY A 39 2.22 -8.22 -2.22
C GLY A 39 1.14 -9.04 -1.54
N ALA A 40 -0.08 -8.99 -2.09
CA ALA A 40 -1.14 -9.90 -1.69
C ALA A 40 -1.10 -11.12 -2.61
N MET A 41 -0.78 -12.28 -2.07
CA MET A 41 -0.68 -13.52 -2.85
C MET A 41 -2.02 -14.23 -2.90
N ALA A 42 -2.34 -14.79 -4.08
CA ALA A 42 -3.55 -15.59 -4.22
C ALA A 42 -3.39 -16.93 -3.47
N ALA A 43 -4.41 -17.28 -2.69
CA ALA A 43 -4.47 -18.58 -2.04
C ALA A 43 -5.21 -19.56 -2.94
N SER A 44 -4.83 -20.86 -2.90
CA SER A 44 -5.55 -21.87 -3.65
C SER A 44 -6.85 -22.23 -2.92
N PRO A 45 -7.88 -22.69 -3.65
CA PRO A 45 -9.14 -23.13 -3.03
C PRO A 45 -8.93 -24.28 -2.02
N GLN A 46 -7.83 -25.01 -2.13
CA GLN A 46 -7.50 -26.10 -1.22
C GLN A 46 -6.73 -25.63 0.02
N GLY A 47 -6.57 -24.32 0.20
CA GLY A 47 -5.93 -23.74 1.38
C GLY A 47 -4.44 -23.50 1.27
N GLY A 48 -3.82 -23.77 0.12
CA GLY A 48 -2.40 -23.48 -0.08
C GLY A 48 -2.16 -22.05 -0.52
N ILE A 49 -0.96 -21.53 -0.19
CA ILE A 49 -0.50 -20.23 -0.67
C ILE A 49 0.60 -20.47 -1.69
N GLY A 50 0.41 -19.93 -2.90
CA GLY A 50 1.41 -20.07 -3.97
C GLY A 50 2.55 -19.07 -3.81
N ILE A 51 3.71 -19.53 -3.36
CA ILE A 51 4.91 -18.70 -3.30
C ILE A 51 5.47 -18.58 -4.72
N GLY A 52 5.69 -17.33 -5.17
CA GLY A 52 6.17 -17.08 -6.52
C GLY A 52 5.08 -17.07 -7.60
N GLY A 53 3.82 -17.26 -7.20
CA GLY A 53 2.67 -17.15 -8.11
C GLY A 53 2.21 -15.71 -8.30
N PRO A 54 1.07 -15.51 -8.99
CA PRO A 54 0.53 -14.16 -9.19
C PRO A 54 0.26 -13.45 -7.86
N TYR A 55 0.52 -12.16 -7.83
CA TYR A 55 0.25 -11.34 -6.64
C TYR A 55 -0.17 -9.94 -7.08
N VAL A 56 -0.83 -9.24 -6.16
CA VAL A 56 -1.19 -7.84 -6.36
C VAL A 56 -0.18 -6.97 -5.62
N PRO A 57 0.65 -6.19 -6.32
CA PRO A 57 1.56 -5.28 -5.64
C PRO A 57 0.77 -4.14 -4.99
N MET A 58 1.06 -3.85 -3.72
CA MET A 58 0.34 -2.85 -2.95
C MET A 58 1.29 -1.93 -2.22
N VAL A 59 0.86 -0.67 -2.04
CA VAL A 59 1.52 0.25 -1.14
C VAL A 59 0.83 0.17 0.21
N GLN A 60 1.62 0.23 1.28
CA GLN A 60 1.15 0.11 2.64
C GLN A 60 1.29 1.46 3.34
N VAL A 61 0.20 1.95 3.91
CA VAL A 61 0.15 3.22 4.61
C VAL A 61 -0.25 2.97 6.05
N ILE A 62 0.50 3.52 6.99
CA ILE A 62 0.34 3.26 8.42
C ILE A 62 -0.05 4.55 9.13
N CYS A 63 -1.15 4.50 9.89
CA CYS A 63 -1.50 5.62 10.76
C CYS A 63 -0.50 5.68 11.92
N THR A 64 0.20 6.80 12.07
CA THR A 64 1.24 6.95 13.08
C THR A 64 0.68 7.10 14.50
N ASN A 65 -0.63 7.33 14.63
CA ASN A 65 -1.25 7.49 15.93
C ASN A 65 -1.72 6.15 16.54
N CYS A 66 -2.44 5.34 15.76
CA CYS A 66 -3.04 4.10 16.30
C CYS A 66 -2.51 2.81 15.66
N GLY A 67 -1.71 2.91 14.61
CA GLY A 67 -1.16 1.74 13.94
C GLY A 67 -2.07 1.11 12.90
N PHE A 68 -3.20 1.73 12.55
CA PHE A 68 -4.05 1.22 11.47
C PHE A 68 -3.27 1.19 10.16
N VAL A 69 -3.34 0.06 9.46
CA VAL A 69 -2.63 -0.14 8.19
C VAL A 69 -3.63 -0.28 7.07
N SER A 70 -3.43 0.51 6.01
CA SER A 70 -4.23 0.38 4.79
C SER A 70 -3.34 -0.03 3.63
N HIS A 71 -3.91 -0.79 2.70
CA HIS A 71 -3.23 -1.28 1.51
C HIS A 71 -3.91 -0.74 0.26
N HIS A 72 -3.12 -0.25 -0.70
CA HIS A 72 -3.64 0.32 -1.94
C HIS A 72 -2.95 -0.35 -3.12
N ALA A 73 -3.72 -0.78 -4.12
CA ALA A 73 -3.17 -1.42 -5.31
C ALA A 73 -2.27 -0.45 -6.07
N ALA A 74 -1.00 -0.80 -6.22
CA ALA A 74 -0.01 0.08 -6.86
C ALA A 74 -0.38 0.38 -8.32
N GLY A 75 -0.90 -0.61 -9.04
CA GLY A 75 -1.28 -0.42 -10.43
C GLY A 75 -2.40 0.59 -10.62
N VAL A 76 -3.37 0.61 -9.69
CA VAL A 76 -4.49 1.57 -9.74
C VAL A 76 -4.00 2.99 -9.46
N LEU A 77 -2.97 3.13 -8.65
CA LEU A 77 -2.37 4.43 -8.37
C LEU A 77 -1.47 4.93 -9.51
N GLY A 78 -1.25 4.13 -10.54
CA GLY A 78 -0.42 4.50 -11.66
C GLY A 78 1.07 4.52 -11.34
N ILE A 79 1.49 3.74 -10.37
CA ILE A 79 2.88 3.71 -9.93
C ILE A 79 3.70 2.78 -10.82
N ASP A 80 4.82 3.30 -11.33
CA ASP A 80 5.75 2.51 -12.11
C ASP A 80 6.72 1.81 -11.16
N LEU A 81 6.67 0.47 -11.17
CA LEU A 81 7.51 -0.37 -10.30
C LEU A 81 8.81 -0.84 -10.97
N ASN A 82 9.03 -0.47 -12.22
CA ASN A 82 10.24 -0.86 -12.95
C ASN A 82 11.35 0.17 -12.84
#